data_b21159f5bd06ef4f4c6295c4fa5e5bad
#
_entry.id   b21159f5bd06ef4f4c6295c4fa5e5bad
#
_cell.length_a   1.000
_cell.length_b   1.000
_cell.length_c   1.000
_cell.angle_alpha   90.00
_cell.angle_beta   90.00
_cell.angle_gamma   90.00
#
_symmetry.space_group_name_H-M   'P 1'
#
loop_
_entity.id
_entity.type
_entity.pdbx_description
1 polymer ?
#
loop_
_entity_poly.entity_id
_entity_poly.type
_entity_poly.pdbx_seq_one_letter_code
_entity_poly.pdbx_strand_id
1 'polypeptide(L)'
;MKTEEGRLLDADRALIRRALRTPRGRYSAGRASQLSAVPERTLYDWAKTEILVPDWNLATPRAWSYRDIVYIRLLAWLRSKDMPRAEASIRVVDLRALLANAEIDPKVRSDGTIMLVGDEAVDRMTGQQAFDGIAELLDIFHVAEPIDGVSRRELWGPSLVRPSRHTYISPWVMGGDPCLTDSRIPSASIYALSAERRLDPAQIAALYPDTTVEQIEDALALETRLRRAA
;
A
#
# COMPACT_ATOMS: atom_id res chain seq x y z
N MET A 1 7.03 -3.00 29.51
CA MET A 1 6.14 -3.88 28.75
C MET A 1 5.91 -3.18 27.44
N LYS A 2 6.74 -3.47 26.40
CA LYS A 2 6.55 -2.90 25.05
C LYS A 2 5.40 -3.67 24.42
N THR A 3 4.31 -2.98 24.18
CA THR A 3 3.12 -3.48 23.52
C THR A 3 3.43 -3.97 22.10
N GLU A 4 2.82 -5.06 21.69
CA GLU A 4 2.87 -5.70 20.35
C GLU A 4 2.31 -4.81 19.21
N GLU A 5 2.36 -3.50 19.36
CA GLU A 5 1.91 -2.52 18.38
C GLU A 5 2.89 -2.43 17.20
N GLY A 6 2.82 -3.35 16.31
CA GLY A 6 3.63 -3.32 15.09
C GLY A 6 3.73 -4.63 14.35
N ARG A 7 3.20 -5.70 14.92
CA ARG A 7 3.28 -7.03 14.30
C ARG A 7 2.05 -7.26 13.41
N LEU A 8 2.28 -7.51 12.11
CA LEU A 8 1.19 -7.95 11.23
C LEU A 8 0.55 -9.22 11.79
N LEU A 9 -0.76 -9.19 11.89
CA LEU A 9 -1.55 -10.37 12.22
C LEU A 9 -1.43 -11.42 11.10
N ASP A 10 -1.63 -12.69 11.40
CA ASP A 10 -1.58 -13.74 10.38
C ASP A 10 -2.63 -13.53 9.27
N ALA A 11 -3.77 -12.95 9.61
CA ALA A 11 -4.78 -12.54 8.64
C ALA A 11 -4.27 -11.44 7.69
N ASP A 12 -3.52 -10.47 8.19
CA ASP A 12 -2.95 -9.38 7.39
C ASP A 12 -1.89 -9.92 6.41
N ARG A 13 -1.08 -10.88 6.86
CA ARG A 13 -0.10 -11.59 6.01
C ARG A 13 -0.76 -12.40 4.91
N ALA A 14 -1.83 -13.13 5.24
CA ALA A 14 -2.61 -13.89 4.27
C ALA A 14 -3.25 -12.96 3.22
N LEU A 15 -3.75 -11.79 3.63
CA LEU A 15 -4.27 -10.77 2.74
C LEU A 15 -3.20 -10.30 1.76
N ILE A 16 -2.01 -9.91 2.25
CA ILE A 16 -0.91 -9.44 1.39
C ILE A 16 -0.51 -10.52 0.38
N ARG A 17 -0.27 -11.76 0.82
CA ARG A 17 0.06 -12.89 -0.08
C ARG A 17 -0.95 -13.03 -1.20
N ARG A 18 -2.22 -13.05 -0.85
CA ARG A 18 -3.31 -13.19 -1.82
C ARG A 18 -3.38 -12.00 -2.77
N ALA A 19 -3.18 -10.78 -2.27
CA ALA A 19 -3.24 -9.56 -3.06
C ALA A 19 -2.07 -9.44 -4.07
N LEU A 20 -0.89 -9.96 -3.73
CA LEU A 20 0.25 -9.97 -4.64
C LEU A 20 0.07 -10.94 -5.82
N ARG A 21 -0.64 -12.07 -5.62
CA ARG A 21 -0.87 -13.06 -6.67
C ARG A 21 -1.91 -12.63 -7.70
N THR A 22 -2.98 -12.00 -7.25
CA THR A 22 -4.12 -11.68 -8.12
C THR A 22 -4.43 -10.19 -8.07
N PRO A 23 -4.53 -9.50 -9.23
CA PRO A 23 -4.92 -8.09 -9.25
C PRO A 23 -6.25 -7.88 -8.53
N ARG A 24 -6.25 -7.03 -7.51
CA ARG A 24 -7.44 -6.63 -6.77
C ARG A 24 -7.33 -5.17 -6.37
N GLY A 25 -8.47 -4.60 -5.99
CA GLY A 25 -8.57 -3.17 -5.77
C GLY A 25 -8.61 -2.41 -7.09
N ARG A 26 -9.10 -1.19 -7.04
CA ARG A 26 -9.16 -0.31 -8.20
C ARG A 26 -8.99 1.12 -7.74
N TYR A 27 -7.77 1.60 -7.83
CA TYR A 27 -7.40 2.93 -7.35
C TYR A 27 -7.29 3.90 -8.52
N SER A 28 -7.83 5.10 -8.35
CA SER A 28 -7.53 6.22 -9.25
C SER A 28 -6.05 6.60 -9.13
N ALA A 29 -5.53 7.36 -10.09
CA ALA A 29 -4.17 7.88 -10.03
C ALA A 29 -3.92 8.69 -8.76
N GLY A 30 -4.86 9.56 -8.37
CA GLY A 30 -4.78 10.33 -7.13
C GLY A 30 -4.72 9.45 -5.89
N ARG A 31 -5.54 8.41 -5.83
CA ARG A 31 -5.53 7.51 -4.69
C ARG A 31 -4.26 6.65 -4.64
N ALA A 32 -3.80 6.17 -5.79
CA ALA A 32 -2.53 5.45 -5.88
C ALA A 32 -1.35 6.34 -5.48
N SER A 33 -1.34 7.61 -5.89
CA SER A 33 -0.36 8.61 -5.47
C SER A 33 -0.37 8.79 -3.94
N GLN A 34 -1.53 9.02 -3.35
CA GLN A 34 -1.70 9.18 -1.90
C GLN A 34 -1.20 7.98 -1.10
N LEU A 35 -1.52 6.77 -1.56
CA LEU A 35 -1.11 5.55 -0.88
C LEU A 35 0.35 5.18 -1.12
N SER A 36 0.95 5.56 -2.24
CA SER A 36 2.33 5.22 -2.56
C SER A 36 3.35 6.30 -2.22
N ALA A 37 2.90 7.51 -1.90
CA ALA A 37 3.73 8.71 -1.79
C ALA A 37 4.52 9.04 -3.08
N VAL A 38 4.01 8.61 -4.25
CA VAL A 38 4.61 8.90 -5.56
C VAL A 38 3.68 9.83 -6.33
N PRO A 39 4.15 10.96 -6.88
CA PRO A 39 3.28 11.92 -7.58
C PRO A 39 2.51 11.30 -8.74
N GLU A 40 1.25 11.71 -8.92
CA GLU A 40 0.36 11.23 -9.98
C GLU A 40 1.00 11.31 -11.37
N ARG A 41 1.67 12.44 -11.66
CA ARG A 41 2.38 12.64 -12.92
C ARG A 41 3.41 11.53 -13.17
N THR A 42 4.13 11.12 -12.12
CA THR A 42 5.12 10.05 -12.19
C THR A 42 4.47 8.70 -12.49
N LEU A 43 3.29 8.43 -11.89
CA LEU A 43 2.54 7.20 -12.16
C LEU A 43 2.12 7.10 -13.63
N TYR A 44 1.61 8.18 -14.20
CA TYR A 44 1.25 8.25 -15.61
C TYR A 44 2.47 8.14 -16.54
N ASP A 45 3.59 8.78 -16.17
CA ASP A 45 4.84 8.69 -16.92
C ASP A 45 5.36 7.25 -16.95
N TRP A 46 5.39 6.57 -15.80
CA TRP A 46 5.81 5.17 -15.71
C TRP A 46 4.90 4.24 -16.51
N ALA A 47 3.60 4.47 -16.49
CA ALA A 47 2.67 3.69 -17.28
C ALA A 47 2.80 3.94 -18.79
N LYS A 48 3.06 5.19 -19.20
CA LYS A 48 3.25 5.58 -20.61
C LYS A 48 4.56 5.07 -21.17
N THR A 49 5.62 5.08 -20.38
CA THR A 49 6.96 4.63 -20.77
C THR A 49 7.19 3.13 -20.50
N GLU A 50 6.13 2.40 -20.17
CA GLU A 50 6.13 0.95 -19.89
C GLU A 50 7.09 0.51 -18.78
N ILE A 51 7.52 1.45 -17.92
CA ILE A 51 8.36 1.15 -16.75
C ILE A 51 7.58 0.35 -15.72
N LEU A 52 6.34 0.74 -15.48
CA LEU A 52 5.40 0.02 -14.64
C LEU A 52 3.99 0.14 -15.22
N VAL A 53 3.59 -0.86 -15.99
CA VAL A 53 2.25 -0.92 -16.59
C VAL A 53 1.26 -1.39 -15.52
N PRO A 54 0.24 -0.60 -15.17
CA PRO A 54 -0.75 -1.01 -14.17
C PRO A 54 -1.65 -2.15 -14.66
N ASP A 55 -2.14 -2.96 -13.74
CA ASP A 55 -3.03 -4.09 -14.04
C ASP A 55 -4.30 -3.64 -14.81
N TRP A 56 -4.84 -2.45 -14.49
CA TRP A 56 -6.02 -1.89 -15.13
C TRP A 56 -5.67 -0.81 -16.16
N ASN A 57 -4.59 -1.03 -16.92
CA ASN A 57 -4.07 -0.05 -17.90
C ASN A 57 -5.08 0.32 -19.00
N LEU A 58 -5.91 -0.64 -19.44
CA LEU A 58 -6.94 -0.42 -20.47
C LEU A 58 -8.25 0.14 -19.92
N ALA A 59 -8.38 0.29 -18.63
CA ALA A 59 -9.56 0.90 -18.03
C ALA A 59 -9.66 2.40 -18.37
N THR A 60 -10.88 2.90 -18.49
CA THR A 60 -11.15 4.31 -18.70
C THR A 60 -12.03 4.84 -17.56
N PRO A 61 -11.49 5.68 -16.67
CA PRO A 61 -10.08 6.07 -16.56
C PRO A 61 -9.17 4.92 -16.16
N ARG A 62 -7.87 5.03 -16.54
CA ARG A 62 -6.83 4.11 -16.10
C ARG A 62 -6.81 3.98 -14.59
N ALA A 63 -6.60 2.77 -14.10
CA ALA A 63 -6.58 2.49 -12.67
C ALA A 63 -5.44 1.55 -12.28
N TRP A 64 -5.10 1.56 -11.02
CA TRP A 64 -4.04 0.76 -10.41
C TRP A 64 -4.63 -0.27 -9.45
N SER A 65 -4.04 -1.46 -9.39
CA SER A 65 -4.41 -2.47 -8.42
C SER A 65 -3.66 -2.27 -7.10
N TYR A 66 -4.03 -2.99 -6.07
CA TYR A 66 -3.30 -3.02 -4.79
C TYR A 66 -1.84 -3.44 -4.98
N ARG A 67 -1.58 -4.48 -5.76
CA ARG A 67 -0.21 -4.93 -6.01
C ARG A 67 0.58 -3.93 -6.85
N ASP A 68 -0.07 -3.16 -7.73
CA ASP A 68 0.59 -2.06 -8.43
C ASP A 68 1.10 -1.01 -7.43
N ILE A 69 0.34 -0.68 -6.36
CA ILE A 69 0.81 0.24 -5.32
C ILE A 69 2.05 -0.32 -4.62
N VAL A 70 2.09 -1.62 -4.35
CA VAL A 70 3.30 -2.28 -3.81
C VAL A 70 4.49 -2.10 -4.75
N TYR A 71 4.31 -2.38 -6.05
CA TYR A 71 5.37 -2.24 -7.05
C TYR A 71 5.79 -0.78 -7.27
N ILE A 72 4.87 0.16 -7.22
CA ILE A 72 5.17 1.61 -7.27
C ILE A 72 6.11 1.99 -6.13
N ARG A 73 5.82 1.56 -4.91
CA ARG A 73 6.68 1.80 -3.74
C ARG A 73 8.05 1.15 -3.91
N LEU A 74 8.09 -0.10 -4.40
CA LEU A 74 9.34 -0.81 -4.66
C LEU A 74 10.20 -0.05 -5.66
N LEU A 75 9.61 0.37 -6.77
CA LEU A 75 10.32 1.14 -7.79
C LEU A 75 10.86 2.47 -7.25
N ALA A 76 10.04 3.18 -6.48
CA ALA A 76 10.44 4.43 -5.83
C ALA A 76 11.60 4.21 -4.85
N TRP A 77 11.55 3.14 -4.06
CA TRP A 77 12.61 2.80 -3.12
C TRP A 77 13.93 2.43 -3.82
N LEU A 78 13.89 1.56 -4.84
CA LEU A 78 15.07 1.23 -5.63
C LEU A 78 15.71 2.48 -6.24
N ARG A 79 14.88 3.42 -6.68
CA ARG A 79 15.34 4.73 -7.19
C ARG A 79 15.98 5.59 -6.09
N SER A 80 15.49 5.54 -4.86
CA SER A 80 16.09 6.27 -3.73
C SER A 80 17.44 5.72 -3.29
N LYS A 81 17.79 4.50 -3.71
CA LYS A 81 19.10 3.87 -3.53
C LYS A 81 20.03 4.06 -4.74
N ASP A 82 19.79 5.11 -5.53
CA ASP A 82 20.56 5.47 -6.71
C ASP A 82 20.60 4.40 -7.84
N MET A 83 19.71 3.42 -7.76
CA MET A 83 19.61 2.41 -8.82
C MET A 83 19.13 3.05 -10.13
N PRO A 84 19.78 2.78 -11.28
CA PRO A 84 19.33 3.27 -12.58
C PRO A 84 17.87 2.89 -12.85
N ARG A 85 17.11 3.81 -13.49
CA ARG A 85 15.68 3.63 -13.77
C ARG A 85 15.38 2.33 -14.52
N ALA A 86 16.17 2.02 -15.55
CA ALA A 86 16.00 0.81 -16.36
C ALA A 86 16.21 -0.46 -15.51
N GLU A 87 17.23 -0.50 -14.69
CA GLU A 87 17.53 -1.63 -13.81
C GLU A 87 16.43 -1.82 -12.76
N ALA A 88 16.01 -0.75 -12.10
CA ALA A 88 14.92 -0.80 -11.13
C ALA A 88 13.62 -1.31 -11.76
N SER A 89 13.32 -0.90 -12.99
CA SER A 89 12.15 -1.38 -13.72
C SER A 89 12.22 -2.88 -14.01
N ILE A 90 13.36 -3.37 -14.51
CA ILE A 90 13.56 -4.80 -14.80
C ILE A 90 13.33 -5.62 -13.52
N ARG A 91 13.92 -5.23 -12.40
CA ARG A 91 13.75 -5.95 -11.12
C ARG A 91 12.29 -6.01 -10.66
N VAL A 92 11.53 -4.93 -10.82
CA VAL A 92 10.11 -4.91 -10.47
C VAL A 92 9.28 -5.79 -11.40
N VAL A 93 9.59 -5.79 -12.70
CA VAL A 93 8.91 -6.66 -13.69
C VAL A 93 9.21 -8.13 -13.41
N ASP A 94 10.45 -8.47 -13.12
CA ASP A 94 10.87 -9.84 -12.79
C ASP A 94 10.17 -10.33 -11.51
N LEU A 95 10.14 -9.51 -10.47
CA LEU A 95 9.41 -9.82 -9.23
C LEU A 95 7.91 -10.04 -9.51
N ARG A 96 7.30 -9.17 -10.31
CA ARG A 96 5.89 -9.30 -10.68
C ARG A 96 5.61 -10.64 -11.41
N ALA A 97 6.50 -11.02 -12.32
CA ALA A 97 6.41 -12.30 -13.04
C ALA A 97 6.58 -13.50 -12.10
N LEU A 98 7.54 -13.43 -11.17
CA LEU A 98 7.75 -14.45 -10.16
C LEU A 98 6.52 -14.61 -9.24
N LEU A 99 5.97 -13.52 -8.72
CA LEU A 99 4.80 -13.56 -7.84
C LEU A 99 3.50 -13.98 -8.55
N ALA A 100 3.44 -13.86 -9.87
CA ALA A 100 2.32 -14.37 -10.66
C ALA A 100 2.37 -15.90 -10.82
N ASN A 101 3.54 -16.52 -10.63
CA ASN A 101 3.68 -17.98 -10.71
C ASN A 101 3.12 -18.64 -9.45
N ALA A 102 2.17 -19.57 -9.62
CA ALA A 102 1.50 -20.27 -8.51
C ALA A 102 2.44 -21.18 -7.69
N GLU A 103 3.57 -21.60 -8.29
CA GLU A 103 4.56 -22.47 -7.62
C GLU A 103 5.43 -21.70 -6.62
N ILE A 104 5.51 -20.38 -6.75
CA ILE A 104 6.25 -19.53 -5.83
C ILE A 104 5.32 -19.04 -4.73
N ASP A 105 5.55 -19.48 -3.50
CA ASP A 105 4.77 -19.02 -2.35
C ASP A 105 5.45 -17.86 -1.64
N PRO A 106 4.91 -16.63 -1.73
CA PRO A 106 5.42 -15.52 -0.95
C PRO A 106 5.10 -15.76 0.53
N LYS A 107 6.09 -16.15 1.31
CA LYS A 107 5.97 -16.25 2.76
C LYS A 107 6.21 -14.90 3.40
N VAL A 108 5.27 -14.48 4.23
CA VAL A 108 5.41 -13.28 5.05
C VAL A 108 5.91 -13.70 6.42
N ARG A 109 7.08 -13.21 6.81
CA ARG A 109 7.66 -13.43 8.14
C ARG A 109 6.87 -12.71 9.23
N SER A 110 7.18 -13.04 10.48
CA SER A 110 6.57 -12.41 11.65
C SER A 110 6.86 -10.92 11.77
N ASP A 111 7.95 -10.45 11.19
CA ASP A 111 8.36 -9.05 11.13
C ASP A 111 7.73 -8.29 9.94
N GLY A 112 6.95 -8.94 9.09
CA GLY A 112 6.32 -8.35 7.91
C GLY A 112 7.14 -8.50 6.62
N THR A 113 8.37 -9.03 6.71
CA THR A 113 9.21 -9.26 5.54
C THR A 113 8.62 -10.34 4.64
N ILE A 114 8.59 -10.13 3.33
CA ILE A 114 8.20 -11.16 2.37
C ILE A 114 9.44 -11.93 1.91
N MET A 115 9.37 -13.23 2.05
CA MET A 115 10.34 -14.16 1.46
C MET A 115 9.70 -14.86 0.28
N LEU A 116 10.40 -14.93 -0.82
CA LEU A 116 10.07 -15.82 -1.91
C LEU A 116 10.61 -17.22 -1.57
N VAL A 117 9.76 -18.22 -1.67
CA VAL A 117 10.15 -19.61 -1.42
C VAL A 117 10.05 -20.38 -2.72
N GLY A 118 11.20 -20.82 -3.21
CA GLY A 118 11.40 -21.59 -4.42
C GLY A 118 12.84 -21.44 -4.88
N ASP A 119 13.54 -22.51 -5.13
CA ASP A 119 14.96 -22.49 -5.50
C ASP A 119 15.22 -21.67 -6.77
N GLU A 120 14.29 -21.71 -7.75
CA GLU A 120 14.38 -20.90 -8.98
C GLU A 120 14.17 -19.39 -8.75
N ALA A 121 13.48 -18.98 -7.68
CA ALA A 121 13.25 -17.58 -7.40
C ALA A 121 14.52 -16.89 -6.90
N VAL A 122 15.36 -17.61 -6.17
CA VAL A 122 16.66 -17.11 -5.67
C VAL A 122 17.66 -16.96 -6.83
N ASP A 123 17.68 -17.90 -7.77
CA ASP A 123 18.60 -17.89 -8.91
C ASP A 123 18.27 -16.81 -9.95
N ARG A 124 16.99 -16.49 -10.16
CA ARG A 124 16.55 -15.46 -11.10
C ARG A 124 16.69 -14.04 -10.58
N MET A 125 16.62 -13.86 -9.29
CA MET A 125 16.92 -12.58 -8.65
C MET A 125 18.42 -12.52 -8.37
N THR A 126 19.21 -12.16 -9.38
CA THR A 126 20.67 -12.08 -9.28
C THR A 126 21.13 -11.35 -8.00
N GLY A 127 21.38 -12.13 -6.97
CA GLY A 127 22.11 -11.74 -5.78
C GLY A 127 21.28 -11.33 -4.56
N GLN A 128 21.89 -11.58 -3.43
CA GLN A 128 21.43 -11.27 -2.08
C GLN A 128 20.91 -9.83 -1.93
N GLN A 129 21.52 -8.88 -2.64
CA GLN A 129 21.15 -7.45 -2.58
C GLN A 129 19.74 -7.14 -3.13
N ALA A 130 19.28 -7.86 -4.15
CA ALA A 130 17.91 -7.69 -4.64
C ALA A 130 16.90 -8.27 -3.67
N PHE A 131 17.26 -9.36 -3.01
CA PHE A 131 16.46 -10.03 -2.01
C PHE A 131 16.35 -9.20 -0.73
N ASP A 132 17.47 -8.69 -0.23
CA ASP A 132 17.53 -7.81 0.93
C ASP A 132 16.75 -6.51 0.68
N GLY A 133 16.84 -5.97 -0.52
CA GLY A 133 16.09 -4.81 -0.93
C GLY A 133 14.57 -5.02 -0.95
N ILE A 134 14.11 -6.17 -1.36
CA ILE A 134 12.68 -6.52 -1.36
C ILE A 134 12.21 -6.80 0.07
N ALA A 135 13.02 -7.49 0.86
CA ALA A 135 12.75 -7.72 2.26
C ALA A 135 12.61 -6.40 3.02
N GLU A 136 13.55 -5.49 2.83
CA GLU A 136 13.56 -4.16 3.45
C GLU A 136 12.37 -3.30 3.01
N LEU A 137 11.95 -3.40 1.74
CA LEU A 137 10.78 -2.70 1.25
C LEU A 137 9.49 -3.18 1.88
N LEU A 138 9.40 -4.46 2.16
CA LEU A 138 8.20 -5.06 2.72
C LEU A 138 8.08 -4.81 4.21
N ASP A 139 9.19 -4.56 4.89
CA ASP A 139 9.22 -3.97 6.23
C ASP A 139 8.63 -2.56 6.26
N ILE A 140 8.72 -1.80 5.17
CA ILE A 140 8.14 -0.47 5.07
C ILE A 140 6.62 -0.49 5.16
N PHE A 141 5.96 -1.60 4.83
CA PHE A 141 4.53 -1.73 5.03
C PHE A 141 4.15 -1.89 6.49
N HIS A 142 5.11 -2.18 7.32
CA HIS A 142 4.84 -2.70 8.63
C HIS A 142 4.91 -1.67 9.74
N VAL A 143 5.86 -0.78 9.75
CA VAL A 143 6.06 0.02 10.95
C VAL A 143 6.43 1.45 10.65
N ALA A 144 5.68 2.30 11.30
CA ALA A 144 5.99 3.69 11.46
C ALA A 144 6.90 3.89 12.69
N GLU A 145 8.07 3.28 12.73
CA GLU A 145 9.06 3.76 13.67
C GLU A 145 9.91 4.86 13.02
N PRO A 146 10.13 5.98 13.70
CA PRO A 146 10.95 7.04 13.17
C PRO A 146 12.38 6.53 12.98
N ILE A 147 12.93 6.74 11.79
CA ILE A 147 14.37 6.63 11.53
C ILE A 147 14.87 8.07 11.38
N ASP A 148 15.82 8.47 12.20
CA ASP A 148 16.45 9.79 12.18
C ASP A 148 15.46 10.98 12.26
N GLY A 149 14.38 10.83 13.03
CA GLY A 149 13.37 11.88 13.22
C GLY A 149 12.39 12.06 12.07
N VAL A 150 12.55 11.30 10.97
CA VAL A 150 11.60 11.27 9.86
C VAL A 150 10.84 9.98 9.92
N SER A 151 9.52 10.06 9.97
CA SER A 151 8.65 8.89 9.96
C SER A 151 8.76 8.16 8.61
N ARG A 152 8.91 6.84 8.62
CA ARG A 152 8.83 6.02 7.39
C ARG A 152 7.56 6.27 6.60
N ARG A 153 6.46 6.63 7.28
CA ARG A 153 5.19 7.00 6.65
C ARG A 153 5.29 8.23 5.76
N GLU A 154 6.12 9.20 6.12
CA GLU A 154 6.31 10.42 5.31
C GLU A 154 7.06 10.14 4.02
N LEU A 155 8.00 9.17 4.06
CA LEU A 155 8.81 8.80 2.89
C LEU A 155 8.09 7.83 1.95
N TRP A 156 7.25 6.93 2.49
CA TRP A 156 6.75 5.77 1.74
C TRP A 156 5.23 5.65 1.72
N GLY A 157 4.54 6.57 2.34
CA GLY A 157 3.10 6.51 2.54
C GLY A 157 2.67 5.65 3.73
N PRO A 158 1.36 5.51 3.97
CA PRO A 158 0.82 4.79 5.12
C PRO A 158 0.97 3.28 4.96
N SER A 159 0.75 2.52 6.04
CA SER A 159 0.58 1.07 5.93
C SER A 159 -0.51 0.72 4.90
N LEU A 160 -0.25 -0.27 4.06
CA LEU A 160 -1.23 -0.75 3.07
C LEU A 160 -2.23 -1.77 3.65
N VAL A 161 -2.14 -2.05 4.94
CA VAL A 161 -3.11 -2.92 5.63
C VAL A 161 -3.85 -2.12 6.70
N ARG A 162 -3.11 -1.43 7.57
CA ARG A 162 -3.65 -0.59 8.66
C ARG A 162 -3.09 0.81 8.55
N PRO A 163 -3.65 1.66 7.66
CA PRO A 163 -3.11 3.00 7.40
C PRO A 163 -3.24 3.95 8.59
N SER A 164 -4.14 3.66 9.52
CA SER A 164 -4.27 4.32 10.82
C SER A 164 -4.85 3.34 11.84
N ARG A 165 -5.03 3.79 13.10
CA ARG A 165 -5.47 2.94 14.22
C ARG A 165 -6.81 2.28 13.97
N HIS A 166 -7.76 3.01 13.40
CA HIS A 166 -9.14 2.59 13.22
C HIS A 166 -9.52 2.41 11.74
N THR A 167 -8.53 2.30 10.85
CA THR A 167 -8.79 2.06 9.44
C THR A 167 -8.05 0.82 8.93
N TYR A 168 -8.65 0.20 7.93
CA TYR A 168 -8.19 -1.04 7.34
C TYR A 168 -8.33 -1.00 5.83
N ILE A 169 -7.34 -1.51 5.11
CA ILE A 169 -7.35 -1.67 3.66
C ILE A 169 -7.49 -3.17 3.34
N SER A 170 -8.52 -3.50 2.57
CA SER A 170 -8.64 -4.79 1.93
C SER A 170 -8.94 -4.62 0.45
N PRO A 171 -8.11 -5.17 -0.45
CA PRO A 171 -8.36 -5.07 -1.89
C PRO A 171 -9.69 -5.65 -2.36
N TRP A 172 -10.36 -6.43 -1.52
CA TRP A 172 -11.67 -7.05 -1.78
C TRP A 172 -12.85 -6.25 -1.22
N VAL A 173 -12.58 -5.18 -0.47
CA VAL A 173 -13.60 -4.34 0.15
C VAL A 173 -13.51 -2.93 -0.43
N MET A 174 -14.61 -2.37 -0.89
CA MET A 174 -14.74 -1.01 -1.42
C MET A 174 -13.64 -0.61 -2.41
N GLY A 175 -13.26 -1.55 -3.30
CA GLY A 175 -12.22 -1.31 -4.31
C GLY A 175 -10.81 -1.16 -3.74
N GLY A 176 -10.61 -1.44 -2.45
CA GLY A 176 -9.35 -1.27 -1.74
C GLY A 176 -9.18 0.07 -1.04
N ASP A 177 -10.18 0.93 -1.06
CA ASP A 177 -10.12 2.17 -0.25
C ASP A 177 -10.01 1.85 1.24
N PRO A 178 -9.25 2.67 2.00
CA PRO A 178 -9.25 2.57 3.45
C PRO A 178 -10.67 2.70 4.01
N CYS A 179 -11.10 1.72 4.79
CA CYS A 179 -12.39 1.71 5.45
C CYS A 179 -12.21 1.74 6.96
N LEU A 180 -13.22 2.20 7.69
CA LEU A 180 -13.25 2.02 9.13
C LEU A 180 -13.18 0.52 9.46
N THR A 181 -12.43 0.17 10.50
CA THR A 181 -12.27 -1.22 10.97
C THR A 181 -13.63 -1.85 11.20
N ASP A 182 -13.79 -3.11 10.81
CA ASP A 182 -15.01 -3.90 10.91
C ASP A 182 -16.22 -3.30 10.17
N SER A 183 -15.98 -2.41 9.21
CA SER A 183 -17.03 -1.78 8.41
C SER A 183 -16.68 -1.73 6.92
N ARG A 184 -17.63 -1.25 6.12
CA ARG A 184 -17.44 -0.97 4.69
C ARG A 184 -17.58 0.54 4.41
N ILE A 185 -17.35 1.38 5.42
CA ILE A 185 -17.44 2.83 5.32
C ILE A 185 -16.06 3.36 4.92
N PRO A 186 -15.87 3.88 3.68
CA PRO A 186 -14.59 4.42 3.25
C PRO A 186 -14.24 5.70 4.02
N SER A 187 -12.98 5.83 4.41
CA SER A 187 -12.49 7.06 5.06
C SER A 187 -12.67 8.30 4.18
N ALA A 188 -12.59 8.14 2.85
CA ALA A 188 -12.88 9.20 1.89
C ALA A 188 -14.32 9.71 1.98
N SER A 189 -15.31 8.84 2.25
CA SER A 189 -16.70 9.24 2.45
C SER A 189 -16.88 10.05 3.72
N ILE A 190 -16.22 9.65 4.80
CA ILE A 190 -16.17 10.41 6.06
C ILE A 190 -15.60 11.79 5.83
N TYR A 191 -14.47 11.87 5.10
CA TYR A 191 -13.84 13.15 4.77
C TYR A 191 -14.76 14.05 3.93
N ALA A 192 -15.46 13.50 2.94
CA ALA A 192 -16.40 14.26 2.11
C ALA A 192 -17.54 14.85 2.95
N LEU A 193 -18.08 14.11 3.92
CA LEU A 193 -19.11 14.63 4.84
C LEU A 193 -18.58 15.82 5.66
N SER A 194 -17.35 15.74 6.15
CA SER A 194 -16.76 16.85 6.89
C SER A 194 -16.44 18.04 5.98
N ALA A 195 -15.76 17.81 4.84
CA ALA A 195 -15.27 18.87 3.98
C ALA A 195 -16.39 19.57 3.18
N GLU A 196 -17.36 18.81 2.64
CA GLU A 196 -18.40 19.32 1.76
C GLU A 196 -19.68 19.71 2.52
N ARG A 197 -20.03 18.94 3.55
CA ARG A 197 -21.25 19.16 4.34
C ARG A 197 -20.99 19.90 5.65
N ARG A 198 -19.70 20.14 5.99
CA ARG A 198 -19.27 20.82 7.22
C ARG A 198 -19.76 20.14 8.51
N LEU A 199 -19.95 18.82 8.47
CA LEU A 199 -20.34 18.06 9.64
C LEU A 199 -19.11 17.87 10.55
N ASP A 200 -19.33 18.02 11.83
CA ASP A 200 -18.33 17.68 12.84
C ASP A 200 -18.27 16.15 13.10
N PRO A 201 -17.23 15.63 13.77
CA PRO A 201 -17.08 14.20 14.00
C PRO A 201 -18.27 13.56 14.73
N ALA A 202 -18.89 14.26 15.68
CA ALA A 202 -20.05 13.74 16.44
C ALA A 202 -21.29 13.63 15.55
N GLN A 203 -21.53 14.64 14.69
CA GLN A 203 -22.61 14.62 13.71
C GLN A 203 -22.42 13.49 12.68
N ILE A 204 -21.17 13.25 12.24
CA ILE A 204 -20.87 12.15 11.31
C ILE A 204 -21.10 10.81 12.03
N ALA A 205 -20.64 10.64 13.27
CA ALA A 205 -20.87 9.40 14.04
C ALA A 205 -22.36 9.12 14.23
N ALA A 206 -23.19 10.16 14.41
CA ALA A 206 -24.64 10.01 14.51
C ALA A 206 -25.29 9.46 13.21
N LEU A 207 -24.66 9.64 12.04
CA LEU A 207 -25.12 9.05 10.77
C LEU A 207 -24.76 7.56 10.63
N TYR A 208 -23.81 7.08 11.42
CA TYR A 208 -23.30 5.70 11.39
C TYR A 208 -23.34 5.10 12.80
N PRO A 209 -24.48 4.53 13.22
CA PRO A 209 -24.71 4.12 14.62
C PRO A 209 -23.67 3.14 15.20
N ASP A 210 -23.01 2.36 14.32
CA ASP A 210 -21.99 1.37 14.72
C ASP A 210 -20.58 1.96 14.75
N THR A 211 -20.44 3.30 14.68
CA THR A 211 -19.14 3.99 14.70
C THR A 211 -19.00 4.89 15.92
N THR A 212 -17.75 5.06 16.36
CA THR A 212 -17.43 5.99 17.43
C THR A 212 -16.85 7.30 16.88
N VAL A 213 -16.96 8.37 17.67
CA VAL A 213 -16.34 9.66 17.32
C VAL A 213 -14.83 9.51 17.10
N GLU A 214 -14.15 8.69 17.92
CA GLU A 214 -12.72 8.42 17.80
C GLU A 214 -12.37 7.78 16.43
N GLN A 215 -13.18 6.85 15.95
CA GLN A 215 -13.01 6.24 14.62
C GLN A 215 -13.17 7.27 13.49
N ILE A 216 -14.15 8.17 13.62
CA ILE A 216 -14.37 9.26 12.65
C ILE A 216 -13.18 10.22 12.64
N GLU A 217 -12.70 10.65 13.81
CA GLU A 217 -11.54 11.54 13.93
C GLU A 217 -10.27 10.91 13.35
N ASP A 218 -10.03 9.63 13.60
CA ASP A 218 -8.89 8.91 13.04
C ASP A 218 -8.95 8.83 11.50
N ALA A 219 -10.13 8.55 10.94
CA ALA A 219 -10.35 8.53 9.50
C ALA A 219 -10.15 9.93 8.85
N LEU A 220 -10.62 10.99 9.49
CA LEU A 220 -10.40 12.37 9.04
C LEU A 220 -8.92 12.75 9.07
N ALA A 221 -8.22 12.38 10.14
CA ALA A 221 -6.78 12.60 10.27
C ALA A 221 -6.00 11.83 9.19
N LEU A 222 -6.38 10.58 8.90
CA LEU A 222 -5.80 9.79 7.82
C LEU A 222 -5.97 10.51 6.47
N GLU A 223 -7.20 10.85 6.09
CA GLU A 223 -7.47 11.48 4.79
C GLU A 223 -6.77 12.83 4.63
N THR A 224 -6.66 13.60 5.72
CA THR A 224 -5.92 14.86 5.73
C THR A 224 -4.43 14.62 5.43
N ARG A 225 -3.83 13.58 6.02
CA ARG A 225 -2.43 13.22 5.73
C ARG A 225 -2.24 12.74 4.30
N LEU A 226 -3.14 11.87 3.81
CA LEU A 226 -3.08 11.33 2.46
C LEU A 226 -3.13 12.43 1.39
N ARG A 227 -3.99 13.43 1.60
CA ARG A 227 -4.15 14.55 0.67
C ARG A 227 -2.99 15.55 0.68
N ARG A 228 -2.24 15.62 1.79
CA ARG A 228 -1.02 16.45 1.87
C ARG A 228 0.20 15.80 1.23
N ALA A 229 0.22 14.48 1.14
CA ALA A 229 1.34 13.70 0.60
C ALA A 229 1.28 13.53 -0.93
N ALA A 230 0.18 13.89 -1.58
CA ALA A 230 -0.04 13.82 -3.02
C ALA A 230 0.20 15.19 -3.68
#